data_0c63c3180443b6196fd8fcf93f8e03bd
#
_entry.id   0c63c3180443b6196fd8fcf93f8e03bd
#
_cell.length_a   1.000
_cell.length_b   1.000
_cell.length_c   1.000
_cell.angle_alpha   90.00
_cell.angle_beta   90.00
_cell.angle_gamma   90.00
#
_symmetry.space_group_name_H-M   'P 1'
#
loop_
_entity.id
_entity.type
_entity.pdbx_description
1 polymer ?
#
loop_
_entity_poly.entity_id
_entity_poly.type
_entity_poly.pdbx_seq_one_letter_code
_entity_poly.pdbx_strand_id
1 'polypeptide(L)'
;MIYTYIKNSSSSGRKTMEKKKFKDLTIRDAFLFAAVMTDQEICRKLLELSLEITIASIQVQTEKTMAYHSEYHGVRLDVYAADEKHTRYNVEMQVVRQDYLPKRSRYYHAQLDMDALLAGESYENLPDIYVIFICDFDPFGEGFYRYYTRTYCEETGKAVTDGVVTVYLNTRGEKEEGISSELMEFLNYVKNSGRKTIPEEEANSFIKLVQRHIEKIKSSRAMEERYMLLEEMLQKEKQEGILESIFTILESKFPVPEDLKSQMKTEKNPQKLKAWLLTSIKATSLEDFCAHM
;
A
#
# COMPACT_ATOMS: atom_id res chain seq x y z
N MET A 1 -4.92 -12.05 5.90
CA MET A 1 -3.80 -11.14 6.18
C MET A 1 -3.25 -10.41 4.93
N ILE A 2 -3.61 -10.75 3.70
CA ILE A 2 -3.05 -10.23 2.42
C ILE A 2 -4.15 -9.62 1.51
N TYR A 3 -5.32 -9.34 2.04
CA TYR A 3 -6.50 -8.89 1.29
C TYR A 3 -6.32 -7.54 0.55
N THR A 4 -5.46 -6.65 1.04
CA THR A 4 -5.25 -5.32 0.44
C THR A 4 -4.34 -5.36 -0.78
N TYR A 5 -3.37 -6.28 -0.81
CA TYR A 5 -2.47 -6.45 -1.97
C TYR A 5 -3.20 -6.98 -3.20
N ILE A 6 -4.22 -7.82 -3.00
CA ILE A 6 -5.02 -8.42 -4.08
C ILE A 6 -6.04 -7.43 -4.65
N LYS A 7 -6.65 -6.57 -3.84
CA LYS A 7 -7.63 -5.56 -4.33
C LYS A 7 -7.00 -4.48 -5.19
N ASN A 8 -5.74 -4.13 -4.99
CA ASN A 8 -5.03 -3.16 -5.82
C ASN A 8 -4.69 -3.69 -7.23
N SER A 9 -4.89 -4.99 -7.50
CA SER A 9 -4.62 -5.61 -8.79
C SER A 9 -5.86 -5.94 -9.64
N SER A 10 -7.08 -5.59 -9.21
CA SER A 10 -8.31 -6.18 -9.79
C SER A 10 -9.15 -5.31 -10.74
N SER A 11 -8.72 -4.11 -11.12
CA SER A 11 -9.52 -3.28 -12.07
C SER A 11 -8.67 -2.45 -13.02
N SER A 12 -8.01 -3.07 -13.94
CA SER A 12 -7.79 -2.59 -15.34
C SER A 12 -6.89 -3.58 -16.08
N GLY A 13 -7.09 -3.72 -17.39
CA GLY A 13 -6.48 -4.61 -18.37
C GLY A 13 -5.12 -5.25 -18.03
N ARG A 14 -5.11 -6.51 -17.62
CA ARG A 14 -3.94 -7.19 -17.05
C ARG A 14 -2.99 -7.66 -18.13
N LYS A 15 -1.85 -6.96 -18.27
CA LYS A 15 -0.58 -7.65 -18.51
C LYS A 15 -0.27 -8.49 -17.27
N THR A 16 -0.02 -9.78 -17.43
CA THR A 16 0.60 -10.62 -16.39
C THR A 16 1.85 -9.89 -15.90
N MET A 17 1.82 -9.35 -14.68
CA MET A 17 3.03 -8.75 -14.09
C MET A 17 4.00 -9.90 -13.86
N GLU A 18 5.07 -9.93 -14.65
CA GLU A 18 6.21 -10.81 -14.39
C GLU A 18 6.74 -10.52 -12.98
N LYS A 19 7.09 -11.58 -12.25
CA LYS A 19 7.67 -11.50 -10.91
C LYS A 19 8.95 -10.66 -10.98
N LYS A 20 8.99 -9.52 -10.29
CA LYS A 20 10.22 -8.73 -10.17
C LYS A 20 11.23 -9.49 -9.33
N LYS A 21 12.50 -9.48 -9.76
CA LYS A 21 13.59 -9.95 -8.91
C LYS A 21 13.83 -8.93 -7.79
N PHE A 22 14.28 -9.39 -6.62
CA PHE A 22 14.56 -8.52 -5.48
C PHE A 22 15.48 -7.34 -5.85
N LYS A 23 16.51 -7.59 -6.64
CA LYS A 23 17.46 -6.57 -7.12
C LYS A 23 16.83 -5.50 -8.03
N ASP A 24 15.73 -5.84 -8.71
CA ASP A 24 15.03 -4.95 -9.63
C ASP A 24 13.94 -4.12 -8.95
N LEU A 25 13.72 -4.32 -7.65
CA LEU A 25 12.78 -3.51 -6.89
C LEU A 25 13.22 -2.04 -6.86
N THR A 26 12.25 -1.16 -6.88
CA THR A 26 12.44 0.28 -6.76
C THR A 26 11.69 0.81 -5.53
N ILE A 27 11.94 2.02 -5.12
CA ILE A 27 11.22 2.64 -3.98
C ILE A 27 9.69 2.70 -4.20
N ARG A 28 9.22 2.50 -5.42
CA ARG A 28 7.78 2.40 -5.75
C ARG A 28 7.16 1.05 -5.42
N ASP A 29 7.99 0.04 -5.20
CA ASP A 29 7.53 -1.30 -4.82
C ASP A 29 7.30 -1.34 -3.31
N ALA A 30 6.10 -1.73 -2.87
CA ALA A 30 5.67 -1.64 -1.48
C ALA A 30 6.63 -2.29 -0.48
N PHE A 31 7.20 -3.46 -0.84
CA PHE A 31 8.18 -4.13 0.01
C PHE A 31 9.43 -3.27 0.25
N LEU A 32 10.00 -2.72 -0.83
CA LEU A 32 11.22 -1.90 -0.70
C LEU A 32 10.92 -0.56 -0.03
N PHE A 33 9.77 0.04 -0.33
CA PHE A 33 9.32 1.27 0.34
C PHE A 33 9.19 1.07 1.85
N ALA A 34 8.45 0.05 2.28
CA ALA A 34 8.32 -0.28 3.70
C ALA A 34 9.68 -0.55 4.35
N ALA A 35 10.55 -1.32 3.68
CA ALA A 35 11.90 -1.60 4.19
C ALA A 35 12.77 -0.35 4.34
N VAL A 36 12.69 0.59 3.39
CA VAL A 36 13.41 1.89 3.48
C VAL A 36 12.87 2.73 4.63
N MET A 37 11.55 2.76 4.82
CA MET A 37 10.91 3.57 5.86
C MET A 37 11.06 2.98 7.27
N THR A 38 11.60 1.77 7.45
CA THR A 38 12.00 1.28 8.79
C THR A 38 13.15 2.09 9.39
N ASP A 39 13.93 2.77 8.56
CA ASP A 39 14.94 3.71 9.04
C ASP A 39 14.26 4.97 9.57
N GLN A 40 14.43 5.21 10.87
CA GLN A 40 13.75 6.32 11.57
C GLN A 40 14.18 7.68 11.04
N GLU A 41 15.44 7.84 10.64
CA GLU A 41 15.95 9.11 10.11
C GLU A 41 15.31 9.43 8.75
N ILE A 42 15.23 8.42 7.85
CA ILE A 42 14.59 8.57 6.55
C ILE A 42 13.09 8.85 6.71
N CYS A 43 12.39 8.08 7.55
CA CYS A 43 10.97 8.26 7.78
C CYS A 43 10.68 9.65 8.39
N ARG A 44 11.42 10.04 9.43
CA ARG A 44 11.30 11.36 10.06
C ARG A 44 11.51 12.49 9.05
N LYS A 45 12.57 12.42 8.25
CA LYS A 45 12.87 13.46 7.26
C LYS A 45 11.79 13.56 6.19
N LEU A 46 11.24 12.43 5.73
CA LEU A 46 10.11 12.44 4.79
C LEU A 46 8.88 13.11 5.39
N LEU A 47 8.55 12.81 6.65
CA LEU A 47 7.43 13.45 7.36
C LEU A 47 7.65 14.96 7.50
N GLU A 48 8.83 15.38 7.95
CA GLU A 48 9.19 16.79 8.10
C GLU A 48 9.06 17.56 6.77
N LEU A 49 9.55 16.98 5.68
CA LEU A 49 9.44 17.58 4.34
C LEU A 49 8.00 17.63 3.83
N SER A 50 7.20 16.60 4.11
CA SER A 50 5.82 16.49 3.64
C SER A 50 4.88 17.44 4.36
N LEU A 51 5.13 17.70 5.64
CA LEU A 51 4.24 18.42 6.55
C LEU A 51 4.75 19.83 6.92
N GLU A 52 6.02 20.12 6.63
CA GLU A 52 6.70 21.37 7.03
C GLU A 52 6.71 21.57 8.55
N ILE A 53 6.93 20.50 9.30
CA ILE A 53 7.02 20.48 10.75
C ILE A 53 8.39 19.95 11.18
N THR A 54 8.74 20.14 12.45
CA THR A 54 9.92 19.53 13.05
C THR A 54 9.50 18.41 13.99
N ILE A 55 10.12 17.25 13.84
CA ILE A 55 9.88 16.06 14.66
C ILE A 55 11.16 15.70 15.38
N ALA A 56 11.14 15.66 16.72
CA ALA A 56 12.33 15.38 17.52
C ALA A 56 12.71 13.89 17.43
N SER A 57 11.72 13.01 17.57
CA SER A 57 11.93 11.56 17.48
C SER A 57 10.68 10.86 16.94
N ILE A 58 10.86 9.70 16.30
CA ILE A 58 9.75 8.85 15.88
C ILE A 58 10.04 7.38 16.19
N GLN A 59 8.96 6.62 16.35
CA GLN A 59 8.97 5.17 16.32
C GLN A 59 8.23 4.70 15.08
N VAL A 60 8.86 3.84 14.29
CA VAL A 60 8.30 3.35 13.02
C VAL A 60 7.94 1.87 13.13
N GLN A 61 6.77 1.53 12.65
CA GLN A 61 6.29 0.17 12.47
C GLN A 61 5.78 0.00 11.05
N THR A 62 6.33 -0.94 10.31
CA THR A 62 5.85 -1.26 8.95
C THR A 62 4.84 -2.40 8.99
N GLU A 63 3.93 -2.40 8.00
CA GLU A 63 2.93 -3.45 7.85
C GLU A 63 2.01 -3.63 9.07
N LYS A 64 1.72 -2.53 9.80
CA LYS A 64 0.77 -2.55 10.93
C LYS A 64 -0.61 -2.94 10.43
N THR A 65 -1.13 -4.05 10.95
CA THR A 65 -2.49 -4.52 10.64
C THR A 65 -3.43 -4.15 11.78
N MET A 66 -4.57 -3.57 11.42
CA MET A 66 -5.65 -3.26 12.36
C MET A 66 -6.94 -3.91 11.85
N ALA A 67 -7.51 -4.80 12.66
CA ALA A 67 -8.77 -5.48 12.38
C ALA A 67 -9.49 -5.70 13.72
N TYR A 68 -10.61 -5.00 13.90
CA TYR A 68 -11.35 -5.05 15.17
C TYR A 68 -12.39 -6.17 15.22
N HIS A 69 -12.89 -6.59 14.07
CA HIS A 69 -13.87 -7.68 13.96
C HIS A 69 -13.76 -8.33 12.58
N SER A 70 -14.03 -9.63 12.49
CA SER A 70 -13.92 -10.40 11.24
C SER A 70 -14.88 -9.92 10.12
N GLU A 71 -15.97 -9.28 10.49
CA GLU A 71 -16.97 -8.75 9.55
C GLU A 71 -16.62 -7.37 9.00
N TYR A 72 -15.70 -6.64 9.65
CA TYR A 72 -15.27 -5.32 9.20
C TYR A 72 -14.03 -5.40 8.33
N HIS A 73 -13.93 -4.42 7.45
CA HIS A 73 -12.76 -4.30 6.58
C HIS A 73 -11.54 -3.87 7.40
N GLY A 74 -10.62 -4.80 7.65
CA GLY A 74 -9.34 -4.49 8.28
C GLY A 74 -8.47 -3.62 7.37
N VAL A 75 -7.57 -2.85 7.97
CA VAL A 75 -6.56 -2.08 7.24
C VAL A 75 -5.18 -2.62 7.52
N ARG A 76 -4.32 -2.56 6.52
CA ARG A 76 -2.88 -2.76 6.67
C ARG A 76 -2.21 -1.49 6.20
N LEU A 77 -1.49 -0.86 7.10
CA LEU A 77 -0.74 0.36 6.85
C LEU A 77 0.66 -0.02 6.34
N ASP A 78 1.10 0.62 5.26
CA ASP A 78 2.44 0.37 4.71
C ASP A 78 3.50 0.82 5.72
N VAL A 79 3.38 2.04 6.23
CA VAL A 79 4.28 2.61 7.24
C VAL A 79 3.45 3.38 8.27
N TYR A 80 3.51 2.93 9.50
CA TYR A 80 2.94 3.62 10.65
C TYR A 80 4.06 4.20 11.50
N ALA A 81 3.92 5.45 11.92
CA ALA A 81 4.86 6.08 12.84
C ALA A 81 4.13 6.87 13.93
N ALA A 82 4.77 7.02 15.07
CA ALA A 82 4.33 7.91 16.15
C ALA A 82 5.51 8.72 16.65
N ASP A 83 5.28 10.02 16.95
CA ASP A 83 6.29 10.90 17.49
C ASP A 83 6.22 11.01 19.03
N GLU A 84 7.07 11.83 19.60
CA GLU A 84 7.15 12.09 21.06
C GLU A 84 5.91 12.79 21.62
N LYS A 85 5.08 13.39 20.77
CA LYS A 85 3.81 14.04 21.14
C LYS A 85 2.60 13.14 20.95
N HIS A 86 2.85 11.86 20.65
CA HIS A 86 1.84 10.87 20.31
C HIS A 86 1.09 11.13 19.00
N THR A 87 1.52 12.11 18.19
CA THR A 87 1.01 12.29 16.83
C THR A 87 1.22 11.02 16.03
N ARG A 88 0.22 10.61 15.25
CA ARG A 88 0.25 9.39 14.45
C ARG A 88 0.36 9.71 12.97
N TYR A 89 1.19 8.96 12.30
CA TYR A 89 1.46 9.11 10.89
C TYR A 89 1.24 7.77 10.18
N ASN A 90 0.53 7.82 9.05
CA ASN A 90 0.46 6.70 8.11
C ASN A 90 0.99 7.17 6.75
N VAL A 91 2.00 6.49 6.22
CA VAL A 91 2.55 6.80 4.89
C VAL A 91 2.33 5.63 3.96
N GLU A 92 1.71 5.89 2.81
CA GLU A 92 1.29 4.91 1.83
C GLU A 92 1.89 5.20 0.44
N MET A 93 2.44 4.18 -0.22
CA MET A 93 2.87 4.28 -1.62
C MET A 93 1.74 3.85 -2.56
N GLN A 94 1.26 4.75 -3.42
CA GLN A 94 0.17 4.52 -4.37
C GLN A 94 0.65 4.61 -5.82
N VAL A 95 0.88 3.47 -6.45
CA VAL A 95 1.37 3.41 -7.85
C VAL A 95 0.23 3.37 -8.86
N VAL A 96 -0.93 2.87 -8.45
CA VAL A 96 -2.12 2.72 -9.31
C VAL A 96 -3.19 3.71 -8.88
N ARG A 97 -3.73 4.48 -9.85
CA ARG A 97 -4.82 5.43 -9.59
C ARG A 97 -6.06 4.72 -9.04
N GLN A 98 -6.62 5.29 -7.99
CA GLN A 98 -7.85 4.84 -7.34
C GLN A 98 -8.72 6.06 -7.04
N ASP A 99 -9.89 6.15 -7.67
CA ASP A 99 -10.78 7.31 -7.53
C ASP A 99 -11.43 7.41 -6.13
N TYR A 100 -11.38 6.33 -5.35
CA TYR A 100 -11.87 6.29 -3.98
C TYR A 100 -10.81 6.62 -2.91
N LEU A 101 -9.65 7.13 -3.30
CA LEU A 101 -8.56 7.41 -2.37
C LEU A 101 -8.97 8.35 -1.20
N PRO A 102 -9.79 9.42 -1.39
CA PRO A 102 -10.28 10.23 -0.29
C PRO A 102 -11.18 9.45 0.70
N LYS A 103 -11.99 8.51 0.20
CA LYS A 103 -12.81 7.65 1.07
C LYS A 103 -11.95 6.66 1.86
N ARG A 104 -10.87 6.16 1.24
CA ARG A 104 -9.90 5.28 1.89
C ARG A 104 -9.15 6.03 2.99
N SER A 105 -8.75 7.27 2.73
CA SER A 105 -8.14 8.14 3.75
C SER A 105 -9.03 8.30 4.97
N ARG A 106 -10.31 8.67 4.76
CA ARG A 106 -11.28 8.79 5.85
C ARG A 106 -11.39 7.49 6.67
N TYR A 107 -11.37 6.34 6.02
CA TYR A 107 -11.43 5.05 6.71
C TYR A 107 -10.16 4.78 7.53
N TYR A 108 -8.99 5.19 7.02
CA TYR A 108 -7.73 5.05 7.74
C TYR A 108 -7.70 5.93 9.00
N HIS A 109 -8.16 7.18 8.92
CA HIS A 109 -8.32 8.04 10.09
C HIS A 109 -9.20 7.37 11.15
N ALA A 110 -10.39 6.89 10.79
CA ALA A 110 -11.28 6.22 11.71
C ALA A 110 -10.66 4.99 12.40
N GLN A 111 -9.87 4.19 11.66
CA GLN A 111 -9.18 3.04 12.22
C GLN A 111 -8.05 3.45 13.18
N LEU A 112 -7.34 4.53 12.86
CA LEU A 112 -6.28 5.07 13.72
C LEU A 112 -6.86 5.70 15.00
N ASP A 113 -8.02 6.36 14.92
CA ASP A 113 -8.75 6.87 16.08
C ASP A 113 -9.20 5.72 17.00
N MET A 114 -9.78 4.67 16.43
CA MET A 114 -10.20 3.48 17.19
C MET A 114 -9.02 2.76 17.85
N ASP A 115 -7.84 2.76 17.24
CA ASP A 115 -6.60 2.22 17.82
C ASP A 115 -6.03 3.14 18.91
N ALA A 116 -6.39 4.43 18.87
CA ALA A 116 -5.84 5.44 19.77
C ALA A 116 -6.60 5.57 21.07
N LEU A 117 -7.93 5.44 21.04
CA LEU A 117 -8.81 5.75 22.16
C LEU A 117 -9.46 4.49 22.71
N LEU A 118 -9.25 4.18 23.97
CA LEU A 118 -9.86 3.04 24.65
C LEU A 118 -11.22 3.41 25.26
N ALA A 119 -12.03 2.40 25.52
CA ALA A 119 -13.33 2.60 26.13
C ALA A 119 -13.23 3.31 27.50
N GLY A 120 -13.94 4.42 27.65
CA GLY A 120 -13.94 5.23 28.88
C GLY A 120 -12.93 6.37 28.90
N GLU A 121 -12.08 6.51 27.88
CA GLU A 121 -11.17 7.65 27.75
C GLU A 121 -11.88 8.88 27.16
N SER A 122 -11.35 10.06 27.49
CA SER A 122 -11.86 11.33 26.96
C SER A 122 -11.46 11.51 25.49
N TYR A 123 -12.33 12.06 24.66
CA TYR A 123 -12.01 12.47 23.29
C TYR A 123 -10.88 13.49 23.18
N GLU A 124 -10.57 14.21 24.26
CA GLU A 124 -9.41 15.12 24.33
C GLU A 124 -8.07 14.38 24.20
N ASN A 125 -8.07 13.07 24.44
CA ASN A 125 -6.87 12.23 24.31
C ASN A 125 -6.64 11.72 22.89
N LEU A 126 -7.53 12.03 21.94
CA LEU A 126 -7.29 11.68 20.54
C LEU A 126 -6.05 12.43 20.01
N PRO A 127 -5.07 11.71 19.45
CA PRO A 127 -3.89 12.34 18.87
C PRO A 127 -4.19 13.01 17.54
N ASP A 128 -3.33 13.95 17.13
CA ASP A 128 -3.31 14.38 15.75
C ASP A 128 -2.92 13.22 14.82
N ILE A 129 -3.62 13.08 13.69
CA ILE A 129 -3.39 11.99 12.74
C ILE A 129 -3.15 12.55 11.34
N TYR A 130 -2.02 12.13 10.77
CA TYR A 130 -1.63 12.44 9.41
C TYR A 130 -1.64 11.18 8.53
N VAL A 131 -2.45 11.19 7.48
CA VAL A 131 -2.42 10.14 6.44
C VAL A 131 -1.77 10.73 5.19
N ILE A 132 -0.66 10.17 4.76
CA ILE A 132 0.16 10.68 3.67
C ILE A 132 0.19 9.63 2.55
N PHE A 133 -0.29 10.01 1.37
CA PHE A 133 -0.20 9.17 0.17
C PHE A 133 0.85 9.73 -0.77
N ILE A 134 1.83 8.90 -1.16
CA ILE A 134 2.78 9.19 -2.23
C ILE A 134 2.21 8.57 -3.51
N CYS A 135 1.68 9.41 -4.41
CA CYS A 135 0.97 8.98 -5.60
C CYS A 135 1.86 9.07 -6.85
N ASP A 136 2.01 7.98 -7.62
CA ASP A 136 2.65 8.02 -8.95
C ASP A 136 1.67 8.47 -10.04
N PHE A 137 0.73 9.32 -9.66
CA PHE A 137 -0.27 9.96 -10.50
C PHE A 137 -0.76 11.22 -9.81
N ASP A 138 -1.38 12.14 -10.54
CA ASP A 138 -2.04 13.29 -9.93
C ASP A 138 -3.43 12.88 -9.41
N PRO A 139 -3.67 12.88 -8.09
CA PRO A 139 -4.93 12.41 -7.52
C PRO A 139 -6.11 13.33 -7.83
N PHE A 140 -5.88 14.64 -8.04
CA PHE A 140 -6.93 15.63 -8.26
C PHE A 140 -6.89 16.27 -9.65
N GLY A 141 -5.79 16.11 -10.41
CA GLY A 141 -5.66 16.64 -11.77
C GLY A 141 -5.32 18.13 -11.85
N GLU A 142 -4.94 18.76 -10.73
CA GLU A 142 -4.66 20.20 -10.66
C GLU A 142 -3.17 20.54 -10.79
N GLY A 143 -2.29 19.56 -10.94
CA GLY A 143 -0.86 19.73 -11.21
C GLY A 143 0.00 20.14 -10.01
N PHE A 144 -0.50 20.19 -8.80
CA PHE A 144 0.33 20.46 -7.62
C PHE A 144 1.14 19.23 -7.23
N TYR A 145 2.34 19.46 -6.70
CA TYR A 145 3.17 18.39 -6.09
C TYR A 145 2.62 17.92 -4.76
N ARG A 146 1.93 18.79 -4.00
CA ARG A 146 1.35 18.49 -2.71
C ARG A 146 -0.07 19.05 -2.61
N TYR A 147 -1.00 18.20 -2.20
CA TYR A 147 -2.35 18.58 -1.80
C TYR A 147 -2.52 18.30 -0.32
N TYR A 148 -2.90 19.34 0.42
CA TYR A 148 -3.08 19.29 1.86
C TYR A 148 -4.57 19.46 2.17
N THR A 149 -5.20 18.44 2.73
CA THR A 149 -6.65 18.43 3.01
C THR A 149 -6.93 18.34 4.50
N ARG A 150 -7.89 19.14 4.96
CA ARG A 150 -8.37 19.20 6.33
C ARG A 150 -9.84 19.65 6.36
N THR A 151 -10.47 19.53 7.50
CA THR A 151 -11.86 19.99 7.71
C THR A 151 -11.92 21.51 7.79
N TYR A 152 -12.94 22.10 7.13
CA TYR A 152 -13.25 23.53 7.17
C TYR A 152 -14.70 23.76 7.56
N CYS A 153 -14.94 24.84 8.30
CA CYS A 153 -16.30 25.35 8.52
C CYS A 153 -16.69 26.23 7.32
N GLU A 154 -17.77 25.88 6.61
CA GLU A 154 -18.19 26.58 5.38
C GLU A 154 -18.56 28.05 5.66
N GLU A 155 -19.25 28.33 6.78
CA GLU A 155 -19.73 29.67 7.14
C GLU A 155 -18.59 30.64 7.46
N THR A 156 -17.50 30.14 8.00
CA THR A 156 -16.38 30.99 8.43
C THR A 156 -15.15 30.91 7.53
N GLY A 157 -15.08 29.89 6.65
CA GLY A 157 -13.89 29.57 5.84
C GLY A 157 -12.67 29.17 6.65
N LYS A 158 -12.82 28.90 7.95
CA LYS A 158 -11.70 28.56 8.84
C LYS A 158 -11.55 27.05 8.97
N ALA A 159 -10.30 26.60 9.07
CA ALA A 159 -9.99 25.22 9.39
C ALA A 159 -10.53 24.85 10.79
N VAL A 160 -11.09 23.65 10.91
CA VAL A 160 -11.45 23.05 12.18
C VAL A 160 -10.23 22.35 12.74
N THR A 161 -9.94 22.59 14.03
CA THR A 161 -8.81 21.96 14.73
C THR A 161 -9.28 20.62 15.30
N ASP A 162 -9.47 19.64 14.43
CA ASP A 162 -9.89 18.28 14.77
C ASP A 162 -8.73 17.26 14.76
N GLY A 163 -7.52 17.72 14.47
CA GLY A 163 -6.33 16.86 14.41
C GLY A 163 -6.25 15.95 13.18
N VAL A 164 -7.22 16.03 12.23
CA VAL A 164 -7.31 15.16 11.06
C VAL A 164 -6.75 15.83 9.81
N VAL A 165 -5.67 15.27 9.27
CA VAL A 165 -5.01 15.80 8.08
C VAL A 165 -4.69 14.69 7.09
N THR A 166 -5.03 14.90 5.80
CA THR A 166 -4.54 14.05 4.72
C THR A 166 -3.68 14.83 3.76
N VAL A 167 -2.51 14.28 3.42
CA VAL A 167 -1.59 14.84 2.44
C VAL A 167 -1.44 13.89 1.26
N TYR A 168 -1.59 14.42 0.05
CA TYR A 168 -1.33 13.68 -1.17
C TYR A 168 -0.11 14.29 -1.84
N LEU A 169 0.96 13.51 -1.92
CA LEU A 169 2.18 13.87 -2.62
C LEU A 169 2.12 13.30 -4.03
N ASN A 170 2.20 14.17 -5.01
CA ASN A 170 2.05 13.83 -6.42
C ASN A 170 3.42 13.82 -7.11
N THR A 171 3.90 12.66 -7.54
CA THR A 171 5.18 12.57 -8.27
C THR A 171 5.10 13.16 -9.70
N ARG A 172 3.90 13.51 -10.17
CA ARG A 172 3.62 14.09 -11.50
C ARG A 172 3.30 15.57 -11.43
N GLY A 173 3.58 16.22 -10.29
CA GLY A 173 3.36 17.66 -10.14
C GLY A 173 4.11 18.49 -11.20
N GLU A 174 3.56 19.68 -11.48
CA GLU A 174 4.09 20.67 -12.41
C GLU A 174 4.17 22.04 -11.74
N LYS A 175 3.34 22.28 -10.71
CA LYS A 175 3.27 23.54 -9.96
C LYS A 175 4.12 23.44 -8.70
N GLU A 176 5.14 24.30 -8.62
CA GLU A 176 6.13 24.31 -7.53
C GLU A 176 5.69 25.15 -6.32
N GLU A 177 4.50 25.73 -6.37
CA GLU A 177 3.97 26.56 -5.29
C GLU A 177 3.74 25.74 -4.01
N GLY A 178 4.25 26.26 -2.89
CA GLY A 178 4.03 25.66 -1.57
C GLY A 178 4.74 24.33 -1.32
N ILE A 179 5.84 24.06 -2.05
CA ILE A 179 6.66 22.86 -1.84
C ILE A 179 8.15 23.23 -1.76
N SER A 180 8.89 22.55 -0.89
CA SER A 180 10.35 22.70 -0.82
C SER A 180 11.02 22.01 -2.01
N SER A 181 12.15 22.56 -2.48
CA SER A 181 12.96 21.94 -3.54
C SER A 181 13.37 20.51 -3.15
N GLU A 182 13.72 20.28 -1.89
CA GLU A 182 14.14 18.98 -1.40
C GLU A 182 13.04 17.92 -1.51
N LEU A 183 11.78 18.27 -1.19
CA LEU A 183 10.62 17.36 -1.37
C LEU A 183 10.33 17.13 -2.86
N MET A 184 10.36 18.17 -3.67
CA MET A 184 10.15 18.07 -5.12
C MET A 184 11.18 17.14 -5.77
N GLU A 185 12.45 17.30 -5.43
CA GLU A 185 13.52 16.41 -5.92
C GLU A 185 13.30 14.96 -5.47
N PHE A 186 12.87 14.72 -4.22
CA PHE A 186 12.52 13.39 -3.77
C PHE A 186 11.35 12.78 -4.57
N LEU A 187 10.29 13.55 -4.82
CA LEU A 187 9.16 13.08 -5.63
C LEU A 187 9.57 12.76 -7.07
N ASN A 188 10.46 13.57 -7.65
CA ASN A 188 11.07 13.30 -8.96
C ASN A 188 11.96 12.06 -8.94
N TYR A 189 12.70 11.81 -7.86
CA TYR A 189 13.46 10.59 -7.67
C TYR A 189 12.53 9.36 -7.64
N VAL A 190 11.44 9.41 -6.90
CA VAL A 190 10.42 8.33 -6.86
C VAL A 190 9.84 8.09 -8.26
N LYS A 191 9.43 9.14 -8.98
CA LYS A 191 8.89 9.08 -10.35
C LYS A 191 9.83 8.35 -11.31
N ASN A 192 11.12 8.66 -11.24
CA ASN A 192 12.13 8.16 -12.18
C ASN A 192 12.81 6.88 -11.69
N SER A 193 12.48 6.38 -10.50
CA SER A 193 13.06 5.16 -9.96
C SER A 193 12.84 3.98 -10.91
N GLY A 194 13.93 3.24 -11.22
CA GLY A 194 13.95 2.16 -12.18
C GLY A 194 14.19 2.56 -13.65
N ARG A 195 14.25 3.86 -13.97
CA ARG A 195 14.58 4.36 -15.33
C ARG A 195 15.97 4.97 -15.41
N LYS A 196 16.36 5.71 -14.41
CA LYS A 196 17.65 6.41 -14.36
C LYS A 196 18.08 6.52 -12.89
N THR A 197 19.28 6.10 -12.59
CA THR A 197 19.90 6.38 -11.30
C THR A 197 20.37 7.83 -11.30
N ILE A 198 19.96 8.62 -10.29
CA ILE A 198 20.54 9.95 -10.08
C ILE A 198 21.96 9.74 -9.57
N PRO A 199 22.99 10.29 -10.22
CA PRO A 199 24.35 10.22 -9.70
C PRO A 199 24.42 10.78 -8.28
N GLU A 200 25.23 10.17 -7.41
CA GLU A 200 25.32 10.63 -6.00
C GLU A 200 25.76 12.10 -5.91
N GLU A 201 26.54 12.58 -6.87
CA GLU A 201 27.04 13.95 -6.93
C GLU A 201 25.91 14.97 -7.18
N GLU A 202 24.88 14.58 -7.92
CA GLU A 202 23.73 15.43 -8.28
C GLU A 202 22.57 15.32 -7.26
N ALA A 203 22.58 14.32 -6.38
CA ALA A 203 21.52 14.10 -5.43
C ALA A 203 21.65 15.00 -4.18
N ASN A 204 20.53 15.48 -3.65
CA ASN A 204 20.52 16.15 -2.35
C ASN A 204 20.82 15.20 -1.18
N SER A 205 21.00 15.73 0.02
CA SER A 205 21.39 14.95 1.20
C SER A 205 20.36 13.85 1.54
N PHE A 206 19.09 14.14 1.40
CA PHE A 206 18.02 13.19 1.69
C PHE A 206 17.98 12.04 0.66
N ILE A 207 18.09 12.35 -0.64
CA ILE A 207 18.15 11.33 -1.69
C ILE A 207 19.38 10.44 -1.50
N LYS A 208 20.54 11.02 -1.17
CA LYS A 208 21.77 10.26 -0.87
C LYS A 208 21.54 9.26 0.28
N LEU A 209 20.89 9.70 1.35
CA LEU A 209 20.56 8.85 2.49
C LEU A 209 19.65 7.69 2.05
N VAL A 210 18.60 7.98 1.31
CA VAL A 210 17.68 6.97 0.77
C VAL A 210 18.39 5.97 -0.16
N GLN A 211 19.22 6.44 -1.09
CA GLN A 211 19.96 5.58 -2.03
C GLN A 211 20.90 4.63 -1.30
N ARG A 212 21.71 5.12 -0.37
CA ARG A 212 22.61 4.29 0.45
C ARG A 212 21.84 3.24 1.25
N HIS A 213 20.69 3.61 1.78
CA HIS A 213 19.87 2.65 2.53
C HIS A 213 19.26 1.59 1.60
N ILE A 214 18.79 1.95 0.41
CA ILE A 214 18.33 1.01 -0.62
C ILE A 214 19.46 0.02 -1.01
N GLU A 215 20.68 0.49 -1.21
CA GLU A 215 21.82 -0.36 -1.53
C GLU A 215 22.12 -1.35 -0.40
N LYS A 216 22.07 -0.88 0.85
CA LYS A 216 22.23 -1.74 2.04
C LYS A 216 21.13 -2.81 2.11
N ILE A 217 19.87 -2.45 1.85
CA ILE A 217 18.76 -3.41 1.81
C ILE A 217 19.00 -4.43 0.70
N LYS A 218 19.31 -3.98 -0.52
CA LYS A 218 19.52 -4.86 -1.69
C LYS A 218 20.74 -5.77 -1.58
N SER A 219 21.73 -5.41 -0.79
CA SER A 219 22.88 -6.26 -0.49
C SER A 219 22.63 -7.26 0.64
N SER A 220 21.51 -7.14 1.35
CA SER A 220 21.15 -8.01 2.48
C SER A 220 20.51 -9.32 2.02
N ARG A 221 21.18 -10.45 2.24
CA ARG A 221 20.62 -11.78 1.98
C ARG A 221 19.34 -12.04 2.80
N ALA A 222 19.30 -11.60 4.04
CA ALA A 222 18.10 -11.76 4.89
C ALA A 222 16.90 -11.01 4.31
N MET A 223 17.09 -9.83 3.70
CA MET A 223 16.00 -9.08 3.06
C MET A 223 15.56 -9.75 1.75
N GLU A 224 16.47 -10.33 0.99
CA GLU A 224 16.14 -11.12 -0.20
C GLU A 224 15.29 -12.35 0.17
N GLU A 225 15.70 -13.12 1.18
CA GLU A 225 14.96 -14.27 1.69
C GLU A 225 13.56 -13.87 2.20
N ARG A 226 13.45 -12.74 2.93
CA ARG A 226 12.17 -12.20 3.38
C ARG A 226 11.25 -11.81 2.22
N TYR A 227 11.80 -11.19 1.18
CA TYR A 227 11.04 -10.86 -0.02
C TYR A 227 10.55 -12.11 -0.75
N MET A 228 11.40 -13.13 -0.91
CA MET A 228 11.04 -14.40 -1.54
C MET A 228 9.90 -15.09 -0.78
N LEU A 229 10.00 -15.13 0.55
CA LEU A 229 8.95 -15.70 1.40
C LEU A 229 7.62 -14.95 1.25
N LEU A 230 7.66 -13.63 1.25
CA LEU A 230 6.46 -12.80 1.03
C LEU A 230 5.83 -13.10 -0.33
N GLU A 231 6.63 -13.19 -1.39
CA GLU A 231 6.15 -13.52 -2.73
C GLU A 231 5.50 -14.91 -2.80
N GLU A 232 6.09 -15.90 -2.13
CA GLU A 232 5.53 -17.24 -2.03
C GLU A 232 4.17 -17.24 -1.31
N MET A 233 4.07 -16.51 -0.19
CA MET A 233 2.81 -16.36 0.55
C MET A 233 1.72 -15.69 -0.30
N LEU A 234 2.07 -14.62 -1.02
CA LEU A 234 1.15 -13.91 -1.92
C LEU A 234 0.67 -14.79 -3.07
N GLN A 235 1.56 -15.61 -3.63
CA GLN A 235 1.20 -16.55 -4.68
C GLN A 235 0.24 -17.63 -4.16
N LYS A 236 0.51 -18.17 -2.98
CA LYS A 236 -0.32 -19.19 -2.34
C LYS A 236 -1.73 -18.66 -2.08
N GLU A 237 -1.88 -17.51 -1.45
CA GLU A 237 -3.20 -16.89 -1.22
C GLU A 237 -3.98 -16.63 -2.51
N LYS A 238 -3.28 -16.15 -3.54
CA LYS A 238 -3.92 -15.93 -4.85
C LYS A 238 -4.43 -17.23 -5.44
N GLN A 239 -3.67 -18.33 -5.30
CA GLN A 239 -4.08 -19.66 -5.76
C GLN A 239 -5.28 -20.15 -4.97
N GLU A 240 -5.25 -20.04 -3.65
CA GLU A 240 -6.34 -20.40 -2.75
C GLU A 240 -7.62 -19.62 -3.08
N GLY A 241 -7.53 -18.31 -3.28
CA GLY A 241 -8.68 -17.47 -3.66
C GLY A 241 -9.27 -17.81 -5.05
N ILE A 242 -8.44 -18.24 -6.03
CA ILE A 242 -8.95 -18.72 -7.33
C ILE A 242 -9.66 -20.05 -7.12
N LEU A 243 -9.09 -21.00 -6.38
CA LEU A 243 -9.70 -22.30 -6.09
C LEU A 243 -11.02 -22.14 -5.34
N GLU A 244 -11.08 -21.28 -4.35
CA GLU A 244 -12.31 -20.98 -3.60
C GLU A 244 -13.39 -20.41 -4.53
N SER A 245 -13.02 -19.52 -5.45
CA SER A 245 -13.94 -19.01 -6.47
C SER A 245 -14.45 -20.11 -7.38
N ILE A 246 -13.59 -21.03 -7.83
CA ILE A 246 -13.98 -22.18 -8.65
C ILE A 246 -14.94 -23.08 -7.87
N PHE A 247 -14.63 -23.42 -6.62
CA PHE A 247 -15.49 -24.25 -5.77
C PHE A 247 -16.86 -23.61 -5.56
N THR A 248 -16.91 -22.33 -5.23
CA THR A 248 -18.15 -21.59 -5.05
C THR A 248 -19.02 -21.64 -6.32
N ILE A 249 -18.43 -21.46 -7.52
CA ILE A 249 -19.15 -21.51 -8.79
C ILE A 249 -19.64 -22.94 -9.07
N LEU A 250 -18.82 -23.96 -8.90
CA LEU A 250 -19.19 -25.33 -9.13
C LEU A 250 -20.26 -25.82 -8.16
N GLU A 251 -20.10 -25.54 -6.86
CA GLU A 251 -21.05 -25.91 -5.81
C GLU A 251 -22.41 -25.22 -5.95
N SER A 252 -22.44 -24.04 -6.55
CA SER A 252 -23.72 -23.38 -6.89
C SER A 252 -24.51 -24.10 -7.98
N LYS A 253 -23.87 -25.00 -8.75
CA LYS A 253 -24.45 -25.70 -9.89
C LYS A 253 -24.55 -27.21 -9.67
N PHE A 254 -23.55 -27.80 -9.03
CA PHE A 254 -23.37 -29.26 -8.92
C PHE A 254 -22.83 -29.65 -7.55
N PRO A 255 -23.12 -30.86 -7.03
CA PRO A 255 -22.42 -31.42 -5.88
C PRO A 255 -20.96 -31.70 -6.28
N VAL A 256 -19.98 -31.09 -5.57
CA VAL A 256 -18.54 -31.25 -5.85
C VAL A 256 -17.94 -32.23 -4.84
N PRO A 257 -17.41 -33.39 -5.25
CA PRO A 257 -16.78 -34.37 -4.38
C PRO A 257 -15.49 -33.81 -3.73
N GLU A 258 -15.22 -34.22 -2.48
CA GLU A 258 -14.04 -33.77 -1.73
C GLU A 258 -12.71 -34.30 -2.30
N ASP A 259 -12.71 -35.45 -2.95
CA ASP A 259 -11.55 -35.99 -3.66
C ASP A 259 -11.15 -35.09 -4.84
N LEU A 260 -12.12 -34.59 -5.62
CA LEU A 260 -11.88 -33.65 -6.69
C LEU A 260 -11.33 -32.31 -6.15
N LYS A 261 -11.91 -31.78 -5.06
CA LYS A 261 -11.39 -30.56 -4.41
C LYS A 261 -9.94 -30.76 -3.94
N SER A 262 -9.65 -31.91 -3.34
CA SER A 262 -8.31 -32.24 -2.87
C SER A 262 -7.30 -32.33 -4.02
N GLN A 263 -7.69 -32.93 -5.14
CA GLN A 263 -6.89 -32.99 -6.35
C GLN A 263 -6.62 -31.59 -6.91
N MET A 264 -7.65 -30.76 -7.01
CA MET A 264 -7.51 -29.38 -7.53
C MET A 264 -6.59 -28.51 -6.66
N LYS A 265 -6.58 -28.70 -5.34
CA LYS A 265 -5.69 -27.98 -4.41
C LYS A 265 -4.20 -28.27 -4.64
N THR A 266 -3.86 -29.35 -5.32
CA THR A 266 -2.46 -29.66 -5.67
C THR A 266 -1.91 -28.89 -6.86
N GLU A 267 -2.80 -28.30 -7.69
CA GLU A 267 -2.40 -27.55 -8.87
C GLU A 267 -1.75 -26.21 -8.47
N LYS A 268 -0.54 -25.98 -8.99
CA LYS A 268 0.26 -24.78 -8.72
C LYS A 268 0.38 -23.84 -9.91
N ASN A 269 -0.04 -24.28 -11.10
CA ASN A 269 0.07 -23.47 -12.30
C ASN A 269 -1.05 -22.40 -12.34
N PRO A 270 -0.72 -21.09 -12.23
CA PRO A 270 -1.73 -20.02 -12.20
C PRO A 270 -2.53 -19.89 -13.51
N GLN A 271 -1.93 -20.27 -14.65
CA GLN A 271 -2.61 -20.22 -15.95
C GLN A 271 -3.65 -21.34 -16.05
N LYS A 272 -3.32 -22.52 -15.53
CA LYS A 272 -4.24 -23.65 -15.47
C LYS A 272 -5.41 -23.35 -14.53
N LEU A 273 -5.14 -22.84 -13.33
CA LEU A 273 -6.19 -22.41 -12.40
C LEU A 273 -7.12 -21.35 -13.00
N LYS A 274 -6.57 -20.41 -13.77
CA LYS A 274 -7.37 -19.42 -14.47
C LYS A 274 -8.23 -20.03 -15.60
N ALA A 275 -7.69 -21.00 -16.31
CA ALA A 275 -8.47 -21.77 -17.30
C ALA A 275 -9.62 -22.51 -16.62
N TRP A 276 -9.37 -23.18 -15.50
CA TRP A 276 -10.40 -23.87 -14.73
C TRP A 276 -11.50 -22.93 -14.23
N LEU A 277 -11.13 -21.72 -13.78
CA LEU A 277 -12.10 -20.71 -13.38
C LEU A 277 -13.03 -20.32 -14.56
N LEU A 278 -12.49 -20.15 -15.75
CA LEU A 278 -13.30 -19.85 -16.93
C LEU A 278 -14.17 -21.05 -17.35
N THR A 279 -13.64 -22.26 -17.24
CA THR A 279 -14.37 -23.51 -17.50
C THR A 279 -15.50 -23.69 -16.48
N SER A 280 -15.29 -23.45 -15.19
CA SER A 280 -16.32 -23.57 -14.16
C SER A 280 -17.54 -22.67 -14.41
N ILE A 281 -17.34 -21.50 -14.98
CA ILE A 281 -18.43 -20.57 -15.35
C ILE A 281 -19.30 -21.18 -16.48
N LYS A 282 -18.67 -21.84 -17.44
CA LYS A 282 -19.32 -22.37 -18.66
C LYS A 282 -19.85 -23.78 -18.52
N ALA A 283 -19.32 -24.57 -17.59
CA ALA A 283 -19.64 -25.96 -17.40
C ALA A 283 -21.14 -26.19 -17.19
N THR A 284 -21.68 -27.17 -17.91
CA THR A 284 -23.09 -27.60 -17.87
C THR A 284 -23.30 -28.84 -16.99
N SER A 285 -22.23 -29.58 -16.71
CA SER A 285 -22.17 -30.67 -15.71
C SER A 285 -20.79 -30.74 -15.06
N LEU A 286 -20.67 -31.55 -14.01
CA LEU A 286 -19.37 -31.77 -13.35
C LEU A 286 -18.42 -32.55 -14.26
N GLU A 287 -18.96 -33.52 -15.02
CA GLU A 287 -18.20 -34.30 -16.02
C GLU A 287 -17.66 -33.39 -17.12
N ASP A 288 -18.48 -32.44 -17.60
CA ASP A 288 -18.07 -31.44 -18.57
C ASP A 288 -16.90 -30.58 -18.06
N PHE A 289 -16.97 -30.16 -16.81
CA PHE A 289 -15.85 -29.46 -16.15
C PHE A 289 -14.60 -30.32 -16.09
N CYS A 290 -14.72 -31.57 -15.63
CA CYS A 290 -13.58 -32.49 -15.48
C CYS A 290 -12.93 -32.85 -16.82
N ALA A 291 -13.70 -32.92 -17.89
CA ALA A 291 -13.17 -33.19 -19.24
C ALA A 291 -12.30 -32.08 -19.79
N HIS A 292 -12.43 -30.84 -19.26
CA HIS A 292 -11.70 -29.66 -19.68
C HIS A 292 -10.75 -29.11 -18.58
N MET A 293 -10.49 -29.88 -17.53
CA MET A 293 -9.62 -29.55 -16.40
C MET A 293 -8.10 -29.74 -16.64
#